data_c685179a8b30747e827ef023c65f956f
#
_entry.id   c685179a8b30747e827ef023c65f956f
#
_cell.length_a   1.000
_cell.length_b   1.000
_cell.length_c   1.000
_cell.angle_alpha   90.00
_cell.angle_beta   90.00
_cell.angle_gamma   90.00
#
_symmetry.space_group_name_H-M   'P 1'
#
loop_
_entity.id
_entity.type
_entity.pdbx_description
1 polymer ?
#
loop_
_entity_poly.entity_id
_entity_poly.type
_entity_poly.pdbx_seq_one_letter_code
_entity_poly.pdbx_strand_id
1 'polypeptide(L)'
;MRRDESVARQQRFATAGEALTYEMASTAARAASEMFATDVTLIDLRGLVSYADYFVIASAQTERQTRRVAQEVIERMIEKGHRPRTKRLDEGTAWISLDFIDVVVHIFTDEARDYYRLESLWRSALQERWQE
;
A
#
# COMPACT_ATOMS: atom_id res chain seq x y z
N MET A 1 8.40 -10.72 -15.77
CA MET A 1 7.60 -9.56 -16.12
C MET A 1 7.62 -9.30 -17.63
N ARG A 2 6.48 -8.97 -18.15
CA ARG A 2 6.39 -8.72 -19.59
C ARG A 2 6.91 -7.32 -19.90
N ARG A 3 7.56 -7.19 -21.06
CA ARG A 3 8.15 -5.92 -21.50
C ARG A 3 7.10 -4.80 -21.60
N ASP A 4 5.90 -5.12 -22.08
CA ASP A 4 4.84 -4.14 -22.26
C ASP A 4 4.39 -3.52 -20.94
N GLU A 5 4.30 -4.32 -19.89
CA GLU A 5 3.93 -3.82 -18.57
C GLU A 5 4.99 -2.88 -18.01
N SER A 6 6.26 -3.19 -18.25
CA SER A 6 7.36 -2.36 -17.80
C SER A 6 7.33 -0.99 -18.46
N VAL A 7 7.13 -0.97 -19.78
CA VAL A 7 7.06 0.27 -20.54
C VAL A 7 5.85 1.11 -20.11
N ALA A 8 4.69 0.46 -19.93
CA ALA A 8 3.48 1.15 -19.51
C ALA A 8 3.66 1.79 -18.12
N ARG A 9 4.33 1.11 -17.21
CA ARG A 9 4.61 1.67 -15.89
C ARG A 9 5.48 2.91 -15.97
N GLN A 10 6.52 2.86 -16.75
CA GLN A 10 7.44 3.99 -16.91
C GLN A 10 6.73 5.20 -17.49
N GLN A 11 5.82 4.98 -18.42
CA GLN A 11 5.08 6.06 -19.08
C GLN A 11 4.04 6.72 -18.19
N ARG A 12 3.67 6.11 -17.06
CA ARG A 12 2.72 6.68 -16.11
C ARG A 12 3.26 7.86 -15.33
N PHE A 13 4.57 8.03 -15.29
CA PHE A 13 5.19 9.01 -14.41
C PHE A 13 5.70 10.18 -15.21
N ALA A 14 5.07 11.35 -14.99
CA ALA A 14 5.46 12.57 -15.66
C ALA A 14 6.70 13.21 -15.03
N THR A 15 6.95 12.92 -13.75
CA THR A 15 8.04 13.54 -12.99
C THR A 15 8.81 12.50 -12.18
N ALA A 16 10.04 12.87 -11.79
CA ALA A 16 10.86 12.05 -10.91
C ALA A 16 10.19 11.89 -9.54
N GLY A 17 9.46 12.91 -9.08
CA GLY A 17 8.73 12.85 -7.81
C GLY A 17 7.62 11.81 -7.85
N GLU A 18 6.91 11.69 -8.96
CA GLU A 18 5.86 10.68 -9.11
C GLU A 18 6.44 9.27 -9.13
N ALA A 19 7.58 9.10 -9.82
CA ALA A 19 8.26 7.81 -9.84
C ALA A 19 8.73 7.41 -8.46
N LEU A 20 9.22 8.38 -7.67
CA LEU A 20 9.69 8.14 -6.32
C LEU A 20 8.53 7.70 -5.39
N THR A 21 7.37 8.32 -5.54
CA THR A 21 6.19 7.97 -4.76
C THR A 21 5.73 6.55 -5.07
N TYR A 22 5.77 6.16 -6.33
CA TYR A 22 5.45 4.79 -6.73
C TYR A 22 6.45 3.81 -6.12
N GLU A 23 7.72 4.19 -6.05
CA GLU A 23 8.74 3.35 -5.45
C GLU A 23 8.51 3.17 -3.95
N MET A 24 8.04 4.22 -3.27
CA MET A 24 7.65 4.12 -1.87
C MET A 24 6.51 3.10 -1.69
N ALA A 25 5.49 3.19 -2.54
CA ALA A 25 4.37 2.26 -2.48
C ALA A 25 4.83 0.83 -2.75
N SER A 26 5.74 0.65 -3.71
CA SER A 26 6.31 -0.66 -4.05
C SER A 26 7.11 -1.23 -2.89
N THR A 27 7.88 -0.40 -2.19
CA THR A 27 8.65 -0.83 -1.02
C THR A 27 7.71 -1.37 0.07
N ALA A 28 6.63 -0.64 0.35
CA ALA A 28 5.66 -1.07 1.35
C ALA A 28 4.97 -2.37 0.92
N ALA A 29 4.59 -2.46 -0.35
CA ALA A 29 3.93 -3.66 -0.88
C ALA A 29 4.85 -4.89 -0.79
N ARG A 30 6.12 -4.72 -1.15
CA ARG A 30 7.09 -5.81 -1.06
C ARG A 30 7.29 -6.27 0.38
N ALA A 31 7.42 -5.31 1.30
CA ALA A 31 7.59 -5.63 2.71
C ALA A 31 6.41 -6.44 3.23
N ALA A 32 5.18 -6.02 2.89
CA ALA A 32 3.98 -6.73 3.30
C ALA A 32 3.95 -8.14 2.71
N SER A 33 4.26 -8.26 1.43
CA SER A 33 4.25 -9.54 0.73
C SER A 33 5.28 -10.51 1.33
N GLU A 34 6.47 -10.02 1.67
CA GLU A 34 7.50 -10.85 2.27
C GLU A 34 7.16 -11.28 3.69
N MET A 35 6.24 -10.58 4.35
CA MET A 35 5.70 -10.99 5.65
C MET A 35 4.40 -11.78 5.50
N PHE A 36 4.20 -12.38 4.33
CA PHE A 36 3.10 -13.28 4.03
C PHE A 36 1.72 -12.63 3.98
N ALA A 37 1.66 -11.32 3.82
CA ALA A 37 0.39 -10.67 3.53
C ALA A 37 -0.10 -11.11 2.15
N THR A 38 -1.41 -11.17 1.98
CA THR A 38 -2.03 -11.62 0.74
C THR A 38 -2.81 -10.48 0.08
N ASP A 39 -3.13 -10.66 -1.19
CA ASP A 39 -3.94 -9.71 -1.98
C ASP A 39 -3.43 -8.27 -1.84
N VAL A 40 -2.11 -8.12 -1.90
CA VAL A 40 -1.47 -6.81 -1.81
C VAL A 40 -1.78 -6.04 -3.08
N THR A 41 -2.40 -4.88 -2.92
CA THR A 41 -2.89 -4.07 -4.03
C THR A 41 -2.43 -2.63 -3.87
N LEU A 42 -1.97 -2.02 -4.96
CA LEU A 42 -1.69 -0.60 -5.04
C LEU A 42 -2.84 0.10 -5.74
N ILE A 43 -3.35 1.17 -5.14
CA ILE A 43 -4.39 1.98 -5.76
C ILE A 43 -3.79 3.32 -6.11
N ASP A 44 -3.82 3.67 -7.39
CA ASP A 44 -3.30 4.94 -7.89
C ASP A 44 -4.34 6.04 -7.69
N LEU A 45 -4.08 6.92 -6.75
CA LEU A 45 -5.02 7.99 -6.40
C LEU A 45 -4.65 9.33 -7.02
N ARG A 46 -3.60 9.37 -7.84
CA ARG A 46 -3.15 10.61 -8.45
C ARG A 46 -4.24 11.19 -9.34
N GLY A 47 -4.52 12.46 -9.14
CA GLY A 47 -5.58 13.14 -9.91
C GLY A 47 -6.99 12.89 -9.38
N LEU A 48 -7.18 12.01 -8.40
CA LEU A 48 -8.49 11.71 -7.83
C LEU A 48 -8.68 12.35 -6.47
N VAL A 49 -7.63 12.38 -5.66
CA VAL A 49 -7.65 13.03 -4.34
C VAL A 49 -6.38 13.83 -4.17
N SER A 50 -6.40 14.76 -3.21
CA SER A 50 -5.25 15.63 -2.94
C SER A 50 -4.39 15.18 -1.75
N TYR A 51 -4.87 14.20 -0.97
CA TYR A 51 -4.22 13.87 0.30
C TYR A 51 -3.28 12.66 0.23
N ALA A 52 -3.26 11.94 -0.88
CA ALA A 52 -2.34 10.82 -1.06
C ALA A 52 -2.21 10.50 -2.54
N ASP A 53 -1.06 9.95 -2.93
CA ASP A 53 -0.84 9.49 -4.30
C ASP A 53 -1.17 8.01 -4.46
N TYR A 54 -0.93 7.21 -3.42
CA TYR A 54 -1.20 5.77 -3.47
C TYR A 54 -1.73 5.26 -2.14
N PHE A 55 -2.66 4.32 -2.24
CA PHE A 55 -2.94 3.41 -1.13
C PHE A 55 -2.27 2.07 -1.44
N VAL A 56 -1.73 1.46 -0.42
CA VAL A 56 -1.30 0.06 -0.47
C VAL A 56 -2.21 -0.69 0.49
N ILE A 57 -2.91 -1.71 -0.01
CA ILE A 57 -3.83 -2.49 0.81
C ILE A 57 -3.32 -3.92 0.86
N ALA A 58 -3.24 -4.48 2.07
CA ALA A 58 -2.76 -5.83 2.28
C ALA A 58 -3.66 -6.56 3.27
N SER A 59 -3.75 -7.86 3.13
CA SER A 59 -4.56 -8.71 4.00
C SER A 59 -3.68 -9.65 4.82
N ALA A 60 -4.12 -9.92 6.04
CA ALA A 60 -3.49 -10.88 6.92
C ALA A 60 -4.56 -11.79 7.53
N GLN A 61 -4.17 -12.99 7.96
CA GLN A 61 -5.14 -13.95 8.49
C GLN A 61 -5.57 -13.62 9.91
N THR A 62 -4.68 -13.01 10.70
CA THR A 62 -4.93 -12.75 12.12
C THR A 62 -4.51 -11.34 12.48
N GLU A 63 -5.02 -10.84 13.61
CA GLU A 63 -4.60 -9.55 14.14
C GLU A 63 -3.12 -9.55 14.56
N ARG A 64 -2.62 -10.69 14.98
CA ARG A 64 -1.19 -10.80 15.29
C ARG A 64 -0.36 -10.58 14.03
N GLN A 65 -0.79 -11.13 12.92
CA GLN A 65 -0.09 -10.97 11.65
C GLN A 65 -0.20 -9.55 11.12
N THR A 66 -1.34 -8.85 11.31
CA THR A 66 -1.44 -7.46 10.87
C THR A 66 -0.40 -6.60 11.57
N ARG A 67 -0.18 -6.85 12.87
CA ARG A 67 0.84 -6.12 13.63
C ARG A 67 2.24 -6.40 13.11
N ARG A 68 2.53 -7.65 12.77
CA ARG A 68 3.85 -8.01 12.24
C ARG A 68 4.09 -7.42 10.87
N VAL A 69 3.07 -7.43 10.01
CA VAL A 69 3.16 -6.81 8.69
C VAL A 69 3.40 -5.31 8.84
N ALA A 70 2.64 -4.65 9.72
CA ALA A 70 2.82 -3.22 9.97
C ALA A 70 4.24 -2.91 10.43
N GLN A 71 4.77 -3.71 11.34
CA GLN A 71 6.13 -3.53 11.86
C GLN A 71 7.17 -3.62 10.75
N GLU A 72 7.05 -4.63 9.90
CA GLU A 72 7.99 -4.82 8.78
C GLU A 72 7.91 -3.66 7.79
N VAL A 73 6.70 -3.22 7.46
CA VAL A 73 6.52 -2.09 6.55
C VAL A 73 7.20 -0.84 7.11
N ILE A 74 6.97 -0.56 8.40
CA ILE A 74 7.59 0.60 9.04
C ILE A 74 9.10 0.52 8.98
N GLU A 75 9.67 -0.63 9.31
CA GLU A 75 11.14 -0.81 9.32
C GLU A 75 11.72 -0.62 7.92
N ARG A 76 11.11 -1.22 6.90
CA ARG A 76 11.57 -1.09 5.53
C ARG A 76 11.47 0.34 5.01
N MET A 77 10.40 1.02 5.36
CA MET A 77 10.21 2.41 4.94
C MET A 77 11.22 3.33 5.62
N ILE A 78 11.51 3.10 6.89
CA ILE A 78 12.51 3.88 7.62
C ILE A 78 13.89 3.69 7.00
N GLU A 79 14.23 2.48 6.58
CA GLU A 79 15.50 2.21 5.89
C GLU A 79 15.64 3.04 4.61
N LYS A 80 14.53 3.36 3.97
CA LYS A 80 14.51 4.19 2.77
C LYS A 80 14.37 5.68 3.08
N GLY A 81 14.37 6.05 4.36
CA GLY A 81 14.27 7.45 4.77
C GLY A 81 12.85 7.95 4.98
N HIS A 82 11.86 7.05 5.04
CA HIS A 82 10.45 7.42 5.19
C HIS A 82 9.91 6.97 6.52
N ARG A 83 9.57 7.93 7.38
CA ARG A 83 8.93 7.63 8.67
C ARG A 83 7.43 7.83 8.55
N PRO A 84 6.62 6.98 9.21
CA PRO A 84 5.18 7.22 9.20
C PRO A 84 4.86 8.48 10.00
N ARG A 85 4.02 9.35 9.44
CA ARG A 85 3.50 10.50 10.14
C ARG A 85 2.54 10.06 11.25
N THR A 86 1.74 9.04 10.95
CA THR A 86 0.75 8.52 11.88
C THR A 86 0.58 7.03 11.68
N LYS A 87 0.41 6.30 12.79
CA LYS A 87 -0.03 4.92 12.79
C LYS A 87 -1.37 4.90 13.51
N ARG A 88 -2.41 4.39 12.84
CA ARG A 88 -3.76 4.34 13.40
C ARG A 88 -4.26 2.92 13.48
N LEU A 89 -4.97 2.65 14.57
CA LEU A 89 -5.68 1.39 14.75
C LEU A 89 -7.16 1.70 14.48
N ASP A 90 -7.56 1.67 13.21
CA ASP A 90 -8.89 2.10 12.80
C ASP A 90 -10.00 1.19 13.32
N GLU A 91 -9.69 -0.09 13.44
CA GLU A 91 -10.60 -1.07 14.03
C GLU A 91 -9.76 -2.00 14.90
N GLY A 92 -9.10 -1.42 15.93
CA GLY A 92 -8.11 -2.14 16.67
C GLY A 92 -7.02 -2.62 15.71
N THR A 93 -6.51 -3.82 15.92
CA THR A 93 -5.48 -4.39 15.03
C THR A 93 -6.07 -5.14 13.84
N ALA A 94 -7.41 -5.14 13.69
CA ALA A 94 -8.05 -5.69 12.50
C ALA A 94 -7.87 -4.78 11.29
N TRP A 95 -7.61 -3.49 11.52
CA TRP A 95 -7.33 -2.52 10.45
C TRP A 95 -6.30 -1.51 10.96
N ILE A 96 -5.08 -1.63 10.49
CA ILE A 96 -3.98 -0.72 10.83
C ILE A 96 -3.68 0.15 9.62
N SER A 97 -3.63 1.47 9.81
CA SER A 97 -3.26 2.41 8.76
C SER A 97 -1.92 3.04 9.10
N LEU A 98 -1.02 3.10 8.12
CA LEU A 98 0.29 3.74 8.24
C LEU A 98 0.34 4.87 7.23
N ASP A 99 0.40 6.10 7.73
CA ASP A 99 0.38 7.29 6.88
C ASP A 99 1.81 7.79 6.65
N PHE A 100 2.30 7.60 5.42
CA PHE A 100 3.61 8.11 4.99
C PHE A 100 3.47 9.35 4.13
N ILE A 101 2.37 10.08 4.28
CA ILE A 101 2.02 11.32 3.57
C ILE A 101 1.55 11.01 2.14
N ASP A 102 2.45 10.75 1.21
CA ASP A 102 2.07 10.47 -0.19
C ASP A 102 1.55 9.05 -0.39
N VAL A 103 1.88 8.16 0.53
CA VAL A 103 1.47 6.76 0.50
C VAL A 103 0.86 6.41 1.84
N VAL A 104 -0.33 5.81 1.80
CA VAL A 104 -0.98 5.29 3.01
C VAL A 104 -1.11 3.79 2.86
N VAL A 105 -0.62 3.05 3.85
CA VAL A 105 -0.67 1.59 3.85
C VAL A 105 -1.80 1.14 4.77
N HIS A 106 -2.71 0.33 4.24
CA HIS A 106 -3.83 -0.23 5.00
C HIS A 106 -3.63 -1.73 5.13
N ILE A 107 -3.54 -2.21 6.35
CA ILE A 107 -3.36 -3.63 6.63
C ILE A 107 -4.60 -4.12 7.36
N PHE A 108 -5.31 -5.05 6.75
CA PHE A 108 -6.58 -5.59 7.27
C PHE A 108 -6.43 -7.06 7.59
N THR A 109 -7.21 -7.54 8.56
CA THR A 109 -7.51 -8.97 8.57
C THR A 109 -8.36 -9.27 7.35
N ASP A 110 -8.37 -10.52 6.89
CA ASP A 110 -9.21 -10.94 5.76
C ASP A 110 -10.67 -10.56 5.99
N GLU A 111 -11.14 -10.77 7.20
CA GLU A 111 -12.52 -10.45 7.59
C GLU A 111 -12.82 -8.96 7.50
N ALA A 112 -11.92 -8.12 8.03
CA ALA A 112 -12.10 -6.67 7.99
C ALA A 112 -12.04 -6.14 6.57
N ARG A 113 -11.13 -6.67 5.74
CA ARG A 113 -11.04 -6.26 4.34
C ARG A 113 -12.34 -6.53 3.60
N ASP A 114 -12.92 -7.70 3.82
CA ASP A 114 -14.20 -8.07 3.23
C ASP A 114 -15.34 -7.18 3.71
N TYR A 115 -15.31 -6.81 4.98
CA TYR A 115 -16.34 -6.00 5.57
C TYR A 115 -16.30 -4.55 5.08
N TYR A 116 -15.12 -3.93 5.13
CA TYR A 116 -14.99 -2.52 4.79
C TYR A 116 -14.88 -2.26 3.30
N ARG A 117 -14.28 -3.15 2.56
CA ARG A 117 -14.12 -3.06 1.10
C ARG A 117 -13.61 -1.70 0.66
N LEU A 118 -12.52 -1.27 1.26
CA LEU A 118 -11.95 0.04 1.00
C LEU A 118 -11.68 0.27 -0.49
N GLU A 119 -11.16 -0.72 -1.18
CA GLU A 119 -10.86 -0.61 -2.60
C GLU A 119 -12.10 -0.35 -3.47
N SER A 120 -13.28 -0.67 -2.98
CA SER A 120 -14.53 -0.41 -3.70
C SER A 120 -14.83 1.08 -3.84
N LEU A 121 -14.32 1.88 -2.94
CA LEU A 121 -14.48 3.33 -2.99
C LEU A 121 -13.70 3.95 -4.15
N TRP A 122 -12.73 3.21 -4.69
CA TRP A 122 -11.81 3.72 -5.68
C TRP A 122 -11.86 2.93 -6.98
N ARG A 123 -13.08 2.58 -7.40
CA ARG A 123 -13.27 1.77 -8.62
C ARG A 123 -12.74 2.46 -9.88
N SER A 124 -12.78 3.79 -9.89
CA SER A 124 -12.28 4.55 -11.04
C SER A 124 -10.77 4.67 -11.06
N ALA A 125 -10.11 4.32 -9.96
CA ALA A 125 -8.66 4.38 -9.88
C ALA A 125 -8.04 3.15 -10.50
N LEU A 126 -6.82 3.30 -11.03
CA LEU A 126 -6.04 2.17 -11.47
C LEU A 126 -5.61 1.36 -10.23
N GLN A 127 -5.96 0.09 -10.23
CA GLN A 127 -5.61 -0.80 -9.13
C GLN A 127 -4.69 -1.88 -9.66
N GLU A 128 -3.53 -1.98 -9.05
CA GLU A 128 -2.48 -2.90 -9.47
C GLU A 128 -2.25 -3.93 -8.38
N ARG A 129 -2.45 -5.21 -8.71
CA ARG A 129 -2.14 -6.27 -7.76
C ARG A 129 -0.64 -6.47 -7.73
N TRP A 130 -0.08 -6.42 -6.53
CA TRP A 130 1.37 -6.57 -6.38
C TRP A 130 1.79 -8.02 -6.59
N GLN A 131 2.82 -8.19 -7.42
CA GLN A 131 3.42 -9.51 -7.65
C GLN A 131 4.93 -9.32 -7.74
N GLU A 132 5.66 -10.18 -7.09
CA GLU A 132 7.12 -10.16 -7.14
C GLU A 132 7.67 -10.94 -8.32
#